data_91a283f52655eab8a72cd6465725769d
#
_entry.id   91a283f52655eab8a72cd6465725769d
#
_cell.length_a   1.000
_cell.length_b   1.000
_cell.length_c   1.000
_cell.angle_alpha   90.00
_cell.angle_beta   90.00
_cell.angle_gamma   90.00
#
_symmetry.space_group_name_H-M   'P 1'
#
loop_
_entity.id
_entity.type
_entity.pdbx_description
1 polymer ?
#
loop_
_entity_poly.entity_id
_entity_poly.type
_entity_poly.pdbx_seq_one_letter_code
_entity_poly.pdbx_strand_id
1 'polypeptide(L)'
;AIRGAIGNDLPLEVHTHSLTGLSPLTYIYAAELGVDSIHTSTAPLANGQGQPATQALARDLRALGYTINIDDERVDNVSKKIQEIADREDKPVGKPRAFDGVHYMHQLPGGMLTNFESQLETAGLSDRFEDLLYETARVREELAFPIMITPFAQFVGTQAVMNVISGERYSVVPNEIKKYALGHYGEPLAP
;
A
#
# COMPACT_ATOMS: atom_id res chain seq x y z
N ALA A 1 8.84 -11.34 16.62
CA ALA A 1 9.72 -10.27 17.14
C ALA A 1 8.93 -9.20 17.89
N ILE A 2 7.95 -8.50 17.26
CA ILE A 2 7.20 -7.38 17.89
C ILE A 2 6.48 -7.85 19.13
N ARG A 3 5.66 -8.93 19.07
CA ARG A 3 4.95 -9.49 20.24
C ARG A 3 5.90 -9.85 21.38
N GLY A 4 7.09 -10.39 21.06
CA GLY A 4 8.11 -10.70 22.08
C GLY A 4 8.70 -9.46 22.76
N ALA A 5 8.72 -8.30 22.07
CA ALA A 5 9.22 -7.04 22.65
C ALA A 5 8.18 -6.30 23.49
N ILE A 6 6.90 -6.32 23.08
CA ILE A 6 5.83 -5.58 23.78
C ILE A 6 5.06 -6.43 24.82
N GLY A 7 5.27 -7.76 24.86
CA GLY A 7 4.48 -8.66 25.71
C GLY A 7 3.03 -8.79 25.24
N ASN A 8 2.17 -9.24 26.13
CA ASN A 8 0.73 -9.43 25.87
C ASN A 8 -0.15 -8.30 26.41
N ASP A 9 0.43 -7.33 27.10
CA ASP A 9 -0.32 -6.25 27.77
C ASP A 9 -0.80 -5.17 26.78
N LEU A 10 -0.14 -5.07 25.63
CA LEU A 10 -0.51 -4.13 24.59
C LEU A 10 -1.16 -4.84 23.39
N PRO A 11 -2.34 -4.38 22.94
CA PRO A 11 -2.95 -4.92 21.74
C PRO A 11 -2.06 -4.66 20.52
N LEU A 12 -1.95 -5.65 19.65
CA LEU A 12 -1.21 -5.57 18.39
C LEU A 12 -2.20 -5.61 17.23
N GLU A 13 -2.20 -4.55 16.45
CA GLU A 13 -3.04 -4.41 15.24
C GLU A 13 -2.19 -4.53 13.97
N VAL A 14 -2.76 -5.13 12.93
CA VAL A 14 -2.12 -5.23 11.61
C VAL A 14 -2.96 -4.53 10.56
N HIS A 15 -2.28 -3.69 9.80
CA HIS A 15 -2.84 -2.95 8.69
C HIS A 15 -1.95 -3.13 7.44
N THR A 16 -2.51 -3.62 6.34
CA THR A 16 -1.82 -3.70 5.04
C THR A 16 -2.79 -3.56 3.89
N HIS A 17 -2.35 -2.94 2.80
CA HIS A 17 -3.10 -2.84 1.55
C HIS A 17 -2.85 -4.06 0.66
N SER A 18 -3.80 -4.40 -0.20
CA SER A 18 -3.76 -5.59 -1.06
C SER A 18 -2.97 -5.37 -2.36
N LEU A 19 -1.89 -4.57 -2.31
CA LEU A 19 -1.13 -4.14 -3.49
C LEU A 19 -0.35 -5.27 -4.15
N THR A 20 0.14 -6.23 -3.36
CA THR A 20 0.89 -7.38 -3.85
C THR A 20 0.03 -8.61 -4.16
N GLY A 21 -1.27 -8.57 -3.84
CA GLY A 21 -2.16 -9.74 -3.88
C GLY A 21 -2.01 -10.70 -2.69
N LEU A 22 -1.03 -10.50 -1.79
CA LEU A 22 -0.74 -11.41 -0.67
C LEU A 22 -1.35 -11.01 0.67
N SER A 23 -2.00 -9.86 0.78
CA SER A 23 -2.49 -9.35 2.08
C SER A 23 -3.47 -10.29 2.79
N PRO A 24 -4.37 -11.06 2.13
CA PRO A 24 -5.19 -12.04 2.85
C PRO A 24 -4.34 -13.10 3.55
N LEU A 25 -3.31 -13.61 2.87
CA LEU A 25 -2.37 -14.58 3.44
C LEU A 25 -1.55 -13.97 4.57
N THR A 26 -1.08 -12.73 4.40
CA THR A 26 -0.38 -11.98 5.45
C THR A 26 -1.23 -11.87 6.72
N TYR A 27 -2.53 -11.62 6.59
CA TYR A 27 -3.43 -11.52 7.73
C TYR A 27 -3.70 -12.87 8.41
N ILE A 28 -3.78 -13.96 7.64
CA ILE A 28 -3.88 -15.31 8.21
C ILE A 28 -2.64 -15.61 9.05
N TYR A 29 -1.43 -15.37 8.52
CA TYR A 29 -0.20 -15.56 9.30
C TYR A 29 -0.11 -14.61 10.51
N ALA A 30 -0.58 -13.39 10.39
CA ALA A 30 -0.63 -12.47 11.52
C ALA A 30 -1.54 -12.99 12.63
N ALA A 31 -2.70 -13.56 12.28
CA ALA A 31 -3.60 -14.20 13.24
C ALA A 31 -2.95 -15.40 13.93
N GLU A 32 -2.24 -16.26 13.19
CA GLU A 32 -1.46 -17.38 13.75
C GLU A 32 -0.37 -16.92 14.71
N LEU A 33 0.23 -15.74 14.46
CA LEU A 33 1.25 -15.14 15.31
C LEU A 33 0.68 -14.33 16.49
N GLY A 34 -0.64 -14.34 16.68
CA GLY A 34 -1.30 -13.78 17.86
C GLY A 34 -1.48 -12.27 17.79
N VAL A 35 -1.84 -11.71 16.64
CA VAL A 35 -2.35 -10.33 16.59
C VAL A 35 -3.76 -10.26 17.16
N ASP A 36 -4.09 -9.13 17.77
CA ASP A 36 -5.38 -8.93 18.44
C ASP A 36 -6.41 -8.34 17.49
N SER A 37 -5.99 -7.58 16.47
CA SER A 37 -6.87 -6.90 15.53
C SER A 37 -6.28 -6.84 14.13
N ILE A 38 -7.15 -6.90 13.13
CA ILE A 38 -6.81 -6.80 11.70
C ILE A 38 -7.74 -5.81 11.03
N HIS A 39 -7.17 -4.90 10.23
CA HIS A 39 -7.93 -3.91 9.50
C HIS A 39 -8.38 -4.45 8.14
N THR A 40 -9.68 -4.40 7.90
CA THR A 40 -10.32 -4.87 6.66
C THR A 40 -11.16 -3.78 6.01
N SER A 41 -11.54 -3.99 4.77
CA SER A 41 -12.46 -3.11 4.05
C SER A 41 -13.75 -3.85 3.68
N THR A 42 -14.85 -3.12 3.60
CA THR A 42 -16.09 -3.67 3.02
C THR A 42 -15.89 -4.04 1.56
N ALA A 43 -16.53 -5.12 1.09
CA ALA A 43 -16.26 -5.74 -0.21
C ALA A 43 -16.10 -4.79 -1.41
N PRO A 44 -16.96 -3.76 -1.64
CA PRO A 44 -16.78 -2.84 -2.76
C PRO A 44 -15.52 -1.97 -2.69
N LEU A 45 -14.99 -1.72 -1.48
CA LEU A 45 -13.78 -0.91 -1.28
C LEU A 45 -12.53 -1.76 -1.01
N ALA A 46 -12.70 -3.08 -0.97
CA ALA A 46 -11.64 -4.02 -0.65
C ALA A 46 -10.75 -4.35 -1.84
N ASN A 47 -9.57 -4.89 -1.53
CA ASN A 47 -8.57 -5.34 -2.49
C ASN A 47 -7.87 -4.21 -3.27
N GLY A 48 -6.89 -4.57 -4.06
CA GLY A 48 -6.09 -3.57 -4.78
C GLY A 48 -5.47 -2.56 -3.84
N GLN A 49 -5.91 -1.32 -3.92
CA GLN A 49 -5.46 -0.24 -3.03
C GLN A 49 -6.13 -0.25 -1.64
N GLY A 50 -7.17 -1.06 -1.45
CA GLY A 50 -7.82 -1.29 -0.16
C GLY A 50 -7.20 -2.47 0.61
N GLN A 51 -7.73 -2.72 1.81
CA GLN A 51 -7.43 -3.91 2.61
C GLN A 51 -8.18 -5.12 2.05
N PRO A 52 -7.88 -6.35 2.52
CA PRO A 52 -8.70 -7.52 2.24
C PRO A 52 -10.18 -7.32 2.61
N ALA A 53 -11.06 -7.99 1.87
CA ALA A 53 -12.49 -7.91 2.13
C ALA A 53 -12.85 -8.55 3.47
N THR A 54 -13.62 -7.83 4.29
CA THR A 54 -14.07 -8.27 5.63
C THR A 54 -14.76 -9.61 5.56
N GLN A 55 -15.70 -9.78 4.62
CA GLN A 55 -16.50 -11.01 4.51
C GLN A 55 -15.64 -12.23 4.14
N ALA A 56 -14.73 -12.06 3.19
CA ALA A 56 -13.85 -13.14 2.74
C ALA A 56 -12.90 -13.56 3.85
N LEU A 57 -12.24 -12.59 4.48
CA LEU A 57 -11.27 -12.87 5.54
C LEU A 57 -11.93 -13.46 6.79
N ALA A 58 -13.11 -12.95 7.18
CA ALA A 58 -13.87 -13.50 8.32
C ALA A 58 -14.26 -14.95 8.09
N ARG A 59 -14.74 -15.29 6.88
CA ARG A 59 -15.05 -16.67 6.49
C ARG A 59 -13.82 -17.56 6.57
N ASP A 60 -12.69 -17.10 6.02
CA ASP A 60 -11.46 -17.89 5.93
C ASP A 60 -10.87 -18.12 7.33
N LEU A 61 -10.85 -17.10 8.19
CA LEU A 61 -10.41 -17.23 9.59
C LEU A 61 -11.32 -18.15 10.41
N ARG A 62 -12.64 -18.08 10.22
CA ARG A 62 -13.57 -19.04 10.88
C ARG A 62 -13.31 -20.49 10.42
N ALA A 63 -13.02 -20.69 9.13
CA ALA A 63 -12.66 -22.01 8.60
C ALA A 63 -11.36 -22.56 9.21
N LEU A 64 -10.45 -21.67 9.65
CA LEU A 64 -9.23 -22.02 10.37
C LEU A 64 -9.44 -22.15 11.89
N GLY A 65 -10.67 -22.02 12.38
CA GLY A 65 -11.02 -22.23 13.79
C GLY A 65 -11.00 -20.98 14.66
N TYR A 66 -10.82 -19.79 14.09
CA TYR A 66 -10.88 -18.54 14.86
C TYR A 66 -12.31 -18.09 15.13
N THR A 67 -12.54 -17.51 16.30
CA THR A 67 -13.83 -16.88 16.64
C THR A 67 -13.83 -15.45 16.13
N ILE A 68 -14.70 -15.16 15.16
CA ILE A 68 -14.85 -13.84 14.57
C ILE A 68 -16.27 -13.32 14.83
N ASN A 69 -16.37 -12.32 15.70
CA ASN A 69 -17.64 -11.71 16.14
C ASN A 69 -18.04 -10.58 15.18
N ILE A 70 -18.41 -10.93 13.96
CA ILE A 70 -18.91 -10.01 12.93
C ILE A 70 -20.32 -10.47 12.56
N ASP A 71 -21.24 -9.51 12.50
CA ASP A 71 -22.59 -9.70 11.97
C ASP A 71 -22.51 -9.63 10.44
N ASP A 72 -22.48 -10.80 9.81
CA ASP A 72 -22.32 -10.93 8.35
C ASP A 72 -23.43 -10.21 7.58
N GLU A 73 -24.69 -10.27 8.08
CA GLU A 73 -25.83 -9.62 7.42
C GLU A 73 -25.67 -8.10 7.42
N ARG A 74 -25.21 -7.52 8.54
CA ARG A 74 -24.97 -6.07 8.61
C ARG A 74 -23.83 -5.66 7.70
N VAL A 75 -22.74 -6.41 7.65
CA VAL A 75 -21.60 -6.12 6.74
C VAL A 75 -22.04 -6.22 5.29
N ASP A 76 -22.84 -7.20 4.93
CA ASP A 76 -23.41 -7.35 3.59
C ASP A 76 -24.34 -6.20 3.22
N ASN A 77 -25.18 -5.76 4.14
CA ASN A 77 -26.07 -4.61 3.93
C ASN A 77 -25.28 -3.30 3.71
N VAL A 78 -24.20 -3.08 4.48
CA VAL A 78 -23.29 -1.95 4.25
C VAL A 78 -22.59 -2.06 2.90
N SER A 79 -22.11 -3.25 2.53
CA SER A 79 -21.45 -3.50 1.25
C SER A 79 -22.37 -3.22 0.06
N LYS A 80 -23.64 -3.67 0.12
CA LYS A 80 -24.65 -3.37 -0.91
C LYS A 80 -24.87 -1.88 -1.04
N LYS A 81 -25.01 -1.17 0.09
CA LYS A 81 -25.22 0.29 0.10
C LYS A 81 -24.04 1.04 -0.53
N ILE A 82 -22.81 0.63 -0.23
CA ILE A 82 -21.62 1.24 -0.83
C ILE A 82 -21.54 0.94 -2.32
N GLN A 83 -21.88 -0.29 -2.75
CA GLN A 83 -21.95 -0.63 -4.17
C GLN A 83 -22.96 0.23 -4.92
N GLU A 84 -24.18 0.40 -4.38
CA GLU A 84 -25.21 1.27 -4.96
C GLU A 84 -24.72 2.72 -5.12
N ILE A 85 -23.95 3.23 -4.14
CA ILE A 85 -23.36 4.57 -4.21
C ILE A 85 -22.30 4.63 -5.30
N ALA A 86 -21.39 3.65 -5.35
CA ALA A 86 -20.33 3.58 -6.36
C ALA A 86 -20.92 3.55 -7.77
N ASP A 87 -21.95 2.73 -8.00
CA ASP A 87 -22.63 2.62 -9.29
C ASP A 87 -23.31 3.93 -9.69
N ARG A 88 -24.01 4.59 -8.73
CA ARG A 88 -24.70 5.87 -8.98
C ARG A 88 -23.74 7.01 -9.29
N GLU A 89 -22.59 7.06 -8.61
CA GLU A 89 -21.60 8.13 -8.73
C GLU A 89 -20.50 7.81 -9.74
N ASP A 90 -20.62 6.70 -10.48
CA ASP A 90 -19.61 6.19 -11.43
C ASP A 90 -18.20 6.15 -10.80
N LYS A 91 -18.12 5.54 -9.59
CA LYS A 91 -16.85 5.41 -8.86
C LYS A 91 -16.30 3.99 -8.97
N PRO A 92 -14.97 3.85 -9.13
CA PRO A 92 -14.35 2.54 -9.19
C PRO A 92 -14.50 1.78 -7.87
N VAL A 93 -14.68 0.48 -7.98
CA VAL A 93 -14.65 -0.45 -6.83
C VAL A 93 -13.33 -1.22 -6.80
N GLY A 94 -12.96 -1.69 -5.62
CA GLY A 94 -11.75 -2.47 -5.41
C GLY A 94 -11.81 -3.82 -6.15
N LYS A 95 -10.68 -4.22 -6.72
CA LYS A 95 -10.55 -5.50 -7.45
C LYS A 95 -9.39 -6.31 -6.88
N PRO A 96 -9.55 -7.64 -6.74
CA PRO A 96 -8.43 -8.51 -6.42
C PRO A 96 -7.28 -8.29 -7.41
N ARG A 97 -6.06 -8.27 -6.89
CA ARG A 97 -4.85 -8.23 -7.72
C ARG A 97 -4.19 -9.60 -7.76
N ALA A 98 -3.63 -9.93 -8.91
CA ALA A 98 -2.67 -11.01 -9.01
C ALA A 98 -1.42 -10.67 -8.18
N PHE A 99 -0.65 -11.71 -7.83
CA PHE A 99 0.64 -11.49 -7.16
C PHE A 99 1.55 -10.61 -8.02
N ASP A 100 2.05 -9.55 -7.40
CA ASP A 100 3.01 -8.64 -8.01
C ASP A 100 4.22 -8.45 -7.09
N GLY A 101 5.35 -9.03 -7.51
CA GLY A 101 6.62 -8.93 -6.79
C GLY A 101 7.36 -7.60 -7.00
N VAL A 102 7.04 -6.85 -8.06
CA VAL A 102 7.69 -5.55 -8.36
C VAL A 102 7.37 -4.52 -7.27
N HIS A 103 6.21 -4.65 -6.64
CA HIS A 103 5.84 -3.80 -5.50
C HIS A 103 6.89 -3.81 -4.38
N TYR A 104 7.53 -4.94 -4.10
CA TYR A 104 8.57 -5.03 -3.06
C TYR A 104 9.84 -4.25 -3.42
N MET A 105 10.07 -3.96 -4.70
CA MET A 105 11.22 -3.16 -5.15
C MET A 105 10.97 -1.67 -4.91
N HIS A 106 9.83 -1.13 -5.40
CA HIS A 106 9.52 0.29 -5.29
C HIS A 106 8.83 0.68 -3.97
N GLN A 107 8.02 -0.20 -3.36
CA GLN A 107 7.29 -0.04 -2.10
C GLN A 107 6.45 1.25 -1.99
N LEU A 108 5.97 1.79 -3.11
CA LEU A 108 5.11 2.97 -3.11
C LEU A 108 3.77 2.65 -2.42
N PRO A 109 3.30 3.50 -1.50
CA PRO A 109 1.95 3.38 -0.94
C PRO A 109 0.88 3.48 -2.02
N GLY A 110 -0.23 2.75 -1.84
CA GLY A 110 -1.30 2.66 -2.84
C GLY A 110 -1.89 4.00 -3.27
N GLY A 111 -2.14 4.91 -2.32
CA GLY A 111 -2.63 6.25 -2.63
C GLY A 111 -1.67 7.11 -3.46
N MET A 112 -0.37 6.83 -3.38
CA MET A 112 0.64 7.52 -4.19
C MET A 112 0.68 7.00 -5.61
N LEU A 113 0.46 5.70 -5.82
CA LEU A 113 0.40 5.09 -7.15
C LEU A 113 -0.65 5.79 -8.01
N THR A 114 -1.87 5.96 -7.49
CA THR A 114 -2.95 6.66 -8.21
C THR A 114 -2.60 8.12 -8.52
N ASN A 115 -1.95 8.80 -7.57
CA ASN A 115 -1.54 10.19 -7.78
C ASN A 115 -0.47 10.31 -8.88
N PHE A 116 0.52 9.43 -8.89
CA PHE A 116 1.57 9.44 -9.91
C PHE A 116 1.05 9.00 -11.28
N GLU A 117 0.13 8.05 -11.34
CA GLU A 117 -0.58 7.67 -12.56
C GLU A 117 -1.29 8.88 -13.17
N SER A 118 -2.04 9.65 -12.36
CA SER A 118 -2.69 10.89 -12.80
C SER A 118 -1.71 11.97 -13.25
N GLN A 119 -0.53 12.09 -12.62
CA GLN A 119 0.50 13.03 -13.04
C GLN A 119 1.08 12.67 -14.42
N LEU A 120 1.36 11.38 -14.66
CA LEU A 120 1.81 10.89 -15.96
C LEU A 120 0.73 11.09 -17.04
N GLU A 121 -0.54 10.83 -16.72
CA GLU A 121 -1.67 11.09 -17.61
C GLU A 121 -1.73 12.57 -18.02
N THR A 122 -1.62 13.47 -17.05
CA THR A 122 -1.59 14.92 -17.28
C THR A 122 -0.41 15.35 -18.18
N ALA A 123 0.72 14.64 -18.07
CA ALA A 123 1.90 14.87 -18.91
C ALA A 123 1.82 14.16 -20.29
N GLY A 124 0.75 13.41 -20.57
CA GLY A 124 0.61 12.63 -21.82
C GLY A 124 1.53 11.40 -21.88
N LEU A 125 1.92 10.86 -20.73
CA LEU A 125 2.89 9.77 -20.56
C LEU A 125 2.28 8.56 -19.80
N SER A 126 1.00 8.29 -19.97
CA SER A 126 0.30 7.20 -19.27
C SER A 126 0.93 5.81 -19.54
N ASP A 127 1.51 5.62 -20.73
CA ASP A 127 2.23 4.41 -21.12
C ASP A 127 3.57 4.21 -20.36
N ARG A 128 4.07 5.23 -19.67
CA ARG A 128 5.33 5.21 -18.92
C ARG A 128 5.14 4.85 -17.44
N PHE A 129 3.95 4.38 -17.04
CA PHE A 129 3.68 4.07 -15.63
C PHE A 129 4.56 2.92 -15.10
N GLU A 130 4.79 1.89 -15.89
CA GLU A 130 5.68 0.79 -15.51
C GLU A 130 7.13 1.27 -15.36
N ASP A 131 7.61 2.12 -16.27
CA ASP A 131 8.92 2.75 -16.17
C ASP A 131 9.07 3.54 -14.87
N LEU A 132 8.01 4.24 -14.44
CA LEU A 132 8.00 4.96 -13.17
C LEU A 132 8.20 4.03 -11.98
N LEU A 133 7.60 2.85 -11.97
CA LEU A 133 7.76 1.89 -10.87
C LEU A 133 9.21 1.41 -10.76
N TYR A 134 9.84 1.07 -11.88
CA TYR A 134 11.26 0.69 -11.92
C TYR A 134 12.17 1.86 -11.57
N GLU A 135 11.88 3.06 -12.07
CA GLU A 135 12.66 4.25 -11.74
C GLU A 135 12.55 4.59 -10.25
N THR A 136 11.36 4.40 -9.64
CA THR A 136 11.18 4.57 -8.20
C THR A 136 12.04 3.59 -7.40
N ALA A 137 12.09 2.32 -7.82
CA ALA A 137 12.94 1.33 -7.18
C ALA A 137 14.42 1.74 -7.27
N ARG A 138 14.86 2.23 -8.42
CA ARG A 138 16.22 2.69 -8.65
C ARG A 138 16.57 3.94 -7.82
N VAL A 139 15.71 4.94 -7.80
CA VAL A 139 15.91 6.13 -6.95
C VAL A 139 15.97 5.74 -5.47
N ARG A 140 15.13 4.81 -5.04
CA ARG A 140 15.13 4.29 -3.68
C ARG A 140 16.45 3.63 -3.32
N GLU A 141 17.00 2.80 -4.21
CA GLU A 141 18.33 2.16 -4.03
C GLU A 141 19.44 3.21 -3.94
N GLU A 142 19.48 4.17 -4.84
CA GLU A 142 20.47 5.26 -4.88
C GLU A 142 20.43 6.16 -3.62
N LEU A 143 19.28 6.19 -2.93
CA LEU A 143 19.10 6.88 -1.65
C LEU A 143 19.31 5.98 -0.41
N ALA A 144 19.95 4.82 -0.59
CA ALA A 144 20.22 3.84 0.48
C ALA A 144 18.94 3.29 1.14
N PHE A 145 17.95 2.94 0.33
CA PHE A 145 16.71 2.26 0.73
C PHE A 145 15.93 2.95 1.86
N PRO A 146 15.55 4.23 1.73
CA PRO A 146 14.70 4.86 2.74
C PRO A 146 13.41 4.06 2.94
N ILE A 147 12.88 4.12 4.16
CA ILE A 147 11.57 3.54 4.47
C ILE A 147 10.50 4.27 3.65
N MET A 148 9.67 3.51 2.92
CA MET A 148 8.68 4.08 1.99
C MET A 148 7.36 4.47 2.69
N ILE A 149 7.48 5.35 3.67
CA ILE A 149 6.39 6.05 4.36
C ILE A 149 6.55 7.56 4.18
N THR A 150 5.52 8.34 4.51
CA THR A 150 5.59 9.81 4.50
C THR A 150 6.61 10.31 5.52
N PRO A 151 7.52 11.25 5.17
CA PRO A 151 7.60 11.96 3.88
C PRO A 151 8.49 11.27 2.82
N PHE A 152 9.22 10.20 3.16
CA PHE A 152 10.25 9.60 2.30
C PHE A 152 9.68 9.07 1.00
N ALA A 153 8.61 8.28 1.05
CA ALA A 153 7.95 7.77 -0.15
C ALA A 153 7.56 8.89 -1.12
N GLN A 154 7.16 10.05 -0.58
CA GLN A 154 6.72 11.18 -1.39
C GLN A 154 7.89 11.78 -2.19
N PHE A 155 9.03 12.08 -1.56
CA PHE A 155 10.12 12.69 -2.31
C PHE A 155 10.87 11.69 -3.21
N VAL A 156 10.97 10.42 -2.81
CA VAL A 156 11.51 9.35 -3.69
C VAL A 156 10.65 9.21 -4.95
N GLY A 157 9.33 9.07 -4.79
CA GLY A 157 8.42 8.96 -5.92
C GLY A 157 8.38 10.23 -6.77
N THR A 158 8.41 11.42 -6.17
CA THR A 158 8.47 12.69 -6.91
C THR A 158 9.75 12.77 -7.76
N GLN A 159 10.90 12.37 -7.24
CA GLN A 159 12.12 12.32 -8.04
C GLN A 159 12.00 11.34 -9.21
N ALA A 160 11.42 10.17 -8.99
CA ALA A 160 11.20 9.20 -10.05
C ALA A 160 10.26 9.76 -11.16
N VAL A 161 9.16 10.41 -10.77
CA VAL A 161 8.26 11.09 -11.73
C VAL A 161 8.99 12.15 -12.53
N MET A 162 9.81 12.99 -11.87
CA MET A 162 10.60 14.02 -12.57
C MET A 162 11.58 13.43 -13.57
N ASN A 163 12.27 12.33 -13.19
CA ASN A 163 13.19 11.64 -14.08
C ASN A 163 12.47 11.08 -15.32
N VAL A 164 11.28 10.50 -15.14
CA VAL A 164 10.49 9.95 -16.25
C VAL A 164 9.95 11.05 -17.15
N ILE A 165 9.39 12.12 -16.59
CA ILE A 165 8.79 13.21 -17.35
C ILE A 165 9.85 14.02 -18.12
N SER A 166 11.00 14.31 -17.49
CA SER A 166 12.07 15.08 -18.16
C SER A 166 12.85 14.25 -19.19
N GLY A 167 12.80 12.91 -19.11
CA GLY A 167 13.61 12.01 -19.92
C GLY A 167 15.09 12.00 -19.54
N GLU A 168 15.51 12.81 -18.59
CA GLU A 168 16.89 12.88 -18.07
C GLU A 168 16.89 12.79 -16.53
N ARG A 169 17.60 11.77 -16.03
CA ARG A 169 17.67 11.50 -14.60
C ARG A 169 18.38 12.62 -13.84
N TYR A 170 17.75 13.06 -12.76
CA TYR A 170 18.27 14.12 -11.89
C TYR A 170 18.56 15.46 -12.58
N SER A 171 17.99 15.73 -13.76
CA SER A 171 18.01 17.07 -14.38
C SER A 171 17.31 18.10 -13.48
N VAL A 172 16.31 17.65 -12.73
CA VAL A 172 15.67 18.41 -11.65
C VAL A 172 15.72 17.60 -10.37
N VAL A 173 16.25 18.21 -9.31
CA VAL A 173 16.38 17.57 -7.99
C VAL A 173 15.60 18.39 -6.95
N PRO A 174 14.51 17.85 -6.37
CA PRO A 174 13.76 18.50 -5.29
C PRO A 174 14.63 18.83 -4.07
N ASN A 175 14.26 19.87 -3.34
CA ASN A 175 14.99 20.27 -2.14
C ASN A 175 14.97 19.18 -1.06
N GLU A 176 13.92 18.38 -1.00
CA GLU A 176 13.77 17.27 -0.07
C GLU A 176 14.83 16.19 -0.32
N ILE A 177 15.12 15.85 -1.57
CA ILE A 177 16.19 14.92 -1.95
C ILE A 177 17.55 15.50 -1.54
N LYS A 178 17.81 16.78 -1.80
CA LYS A 178 19.06 17.44 -1.39
C LYS A 178 19.24 17.41 0.13
N LYS A 179 18.19 17.74 0.89
CA LYS A 179 18.20 17.68 2.35
C LYS A 179 18.42 16.26 2.87
N TYR A 180 17.77 15.26 2.24
CA TYR A 180 17.98 13.88 2.60
C TYR A 180 19.43 13.45 2.39
N ALA A 181 20.00 13.71 1.23
CA ALA A 181 21.41 13.41 0.91
C ALA A 181 22.41 14.11 1.83
N LEU A 182 22.05 15.29 2.38
CA LEU A 182 22.86 16.04 3.34
C LEU A 182 22.61 15.61 4.81
N GLY A 183 21.81 14.57 5.05
CA GLY A 183 21.57 14.03 6.40
C GLY A 183 20.58 14.80 7.26
N HIS A 184 19.80 15.75 6.69
CA HIS A 184 18.81 16.51 7.47
C HIS A 184 17.63 15.67 7.99
N TYR A 185 17.46 14.45 7.49
CA TYR A 185 16.43 13.49 7.92
C TYR A 185 16.98 12.35 8.79
N GLY A 186 18.23 12.47 9.26
CA GLY A 186 18.93 11.44 10.01
C GLY A 186 19.83 10.56 9.10
N GLU A 187 20.46 9.58 9.71
CA GLU A 187 21.33 8.65 8.97
C GLU A 187 20.50 7.66 8.14
N PRO A 188 20.94 7.27 6.93
CA PRO A 188 20.30 6.22 6.17
C PRO A 188 20.23 4.91 6.94
N LEU A 189 19.17 4.12 6.74
CA LEU A 189 18.98 2.83 7.40
C LEU A 189 19.90 1.72 6.84
N ALA A 190 20.38 1.91 5.63
CA ALA A 190 21.35 1.02 4.97
C ALA A 190 22.63 1.79 4.65
N PRO A 191 23.79 1.12 4.71
CA PRO A 191 25.07 1.71 4.36
C PRO A 191 25.19 1.97 2.86
#